data_1d143a03ca65b11db30b2d4f7397fd16
#
_entry.id   1d143a03ca65b11db30b2d4f7397fd16
#
_cell.length_a   1.000
_cell.length_b   1.000
_cell.length_c   1.000
_cell.angle_alpha   90.00
_cell.angle_beta   90.00
_cell.angle_gamma   90.00
#
_symmetry.space_group_name_H-M   'P 1'
#
loop_
_entity.id
_entity.type
_entity.pdbx_description
1 polymer ?
#
loop_
_entity_poly.entity_id
_entity_poly.type
_entity_poly.pdbx_seq_one_letter_code
_entity_poly.pdbx_strand_id
1 'polypeptide(L)'
;LSIRRQRQMCIRDRKKAFPPKLYDLTSLQREANRYFGYTAKKTLDMLQELYEEKLVTYPRTDSQFVTEDMRDTVEELVGKMPVLLPFLDYGQLGHNITRVINNAKVSDHHAILPTKEAVEKGISDLTADKKNLMMLVCQQLVQATGEEYQYEQTDIMVKCQGHDFTARGKVPVQMGFKAAGNAFKNQCVKAKPEEETEKETSIPYGYEEGMTLSPVKAEKTVHFTSPPKPFNCLLYTSD
;
A
#
# COMPACT_ATOMS: atom_id res chain seq x y z
N LEU A 1 -6.87 48.91 -4.98
CA LEU A 1 -6.50 48.04 -6.08
C LEU A 1 -7.63 47.05 -6.30
N SER A 2 -8.38 47.23 -7.41
CA SER A 2 -9.50 46.41 -7.81
C SER A 2 -9.02 45.02 -8.13
N ILE A 3 -9.38 44.02 -7.30
CA ILE A 3 -9.14 42.60 -7.54
C ILE A 3 -10.16 42.17 -8.60
N ARG A 4 -9.74 42.14 -9.87
CA ARG A 4 -10.55 41.63 -10.97
C ARG A 4 -10.83 40.16 -10.73
N ARG A 5 -12.12 39.78 -10.88
CA ARG A 5 -12.75 38.48 -10.79
C ARG A 5 -11.78 37.30 -10.94
N GLN A 6 -11.53 36.62 -9.86
CA GLN A 6 -10.91 35.32 -9.84
C GLN A 6 -11.95 34.29 -10.28
N ARG A 7 -11.68 33.53 -11.33
CA ARG A 7 -12.50 32.37 -11.69
C ARG A 7 -11.93 31.18 -10.93
N GLN A 8 -12.70 30.64 -10.05
CA GLN A 8 -12.40 29.40 -9.36
C GLN A 8 -13.16 28.28 -10.05
N MET A 9 -12.48 27.19 -10.40
CA MET A 9 -13.09 25.94 -10.83
C MET A 9 -12.81 24.92 -9.72
N CYS A 10 -13.88 24.36 -9.15
CA CYS A 10 -13.81 23.29 -8.15
C CYS A 10 -14.41 22.04 -8.78
N ILE A 11 -13.57 21.02 -8.99
CA ILE A 11 -14.02 19.70 -9.46
C ILE A 11 -13.89 18.73 -8.30
N ARG A 12 -15.00 18.07 -7.97
CA ARG A 12 -15.04 17.05 -6.93
C ARG A 12 -15.43 15.72 -7.55
N ASP A 13 -14.50 14.77 -7.53
CA ASP A 13 -14.67 13.44 -8.10
C ASP A 13 -14.48 12.36 -7.04
N ARG A 14 -15.37 11.35 -7.05
CA ARG A 14 -15.16 10.14 -6.28
C ARG A 14 -14.30 9.17 -7.07
N LYS A 15 -13.15 8.80 -6.51
CA LYS A 15 -12.16 7.90 -7.11
C LYS A 15 -11.97 6.64 -6.28
N LYS A 16 -11.50 5.60 -6.95
CA LYS A 16 -11.20 4.30 -6.34
C LYS A 16 -9.78 3.89 -6.67
N ALA A 17 -9.10 3.28 -5.70
CA ALA A 17 -7.87 2.54 -5.94
C ALA A 17 -8.09 1.07 -5.57
N PHE A 18 -7.59 0.18 -6.43
CA PHE A 18 -7.73 -1.26 -6.24
C PHE A 18 -6.65 -1.80 -5.30
N PRO A 19 -6.96 -2.89 -4.58
CA PRO A 19 -5.99 -3.62 -3.79
C PRO A 19 -4.77 -4.06 -4.61
N PRO A 20 -3.58 -4.15 -3.98
CA PRO A 20 -2.41 -4.72 -4.61
C PRO A 20 -2.61 -6.22 -4.87
N LYS A 21 -1.76 -6.81 -5.69
CA LYS A 21 -1.72 -8.26 -5.89
C LYS A 21 -0.96 -8.94 -4.75
N LEU A 22 -1.04 -10.28 -4.69
CA LEU A 22 -0.18 -11.08 -3.83
C LEU A 22 1.30 -10.93 -4.25
N TYR A 23 2.21 -11.42 -3.40
CA TYR A 23 3.64 -11.39 -3.72
C TYR A 23 4.07 -12.57 -4.59
N ASP A 24 4.84 -12.25 -5.63
CA ASP A 24 5.86 -13.10 -6.19
C ASP A 24 7.22 -12.82 -5.50
N LEU A 25 8.27 -13.54 -5.86
CA LEU A 25 9.59 -13.34 -5.25
C LEU A 25 10.11 -11.91 -5.45
N THR A 26 10.01 -11.38 -6.66
CA THR A 26 10.56 -10.07 -7.01
C THR A 26 9.86 -8.94 -6.27
N SER A 27 8.54 -8.94 -6.22
CA SER A 27 7.77 -7.92 -5.52
C SER A 27 7.99 -7.98 -4.00
N LEU A 28 8.10 -9.20 -3.42
CA LEU A 28 8.44 -9.35 -2.01
C LEU A 28 9.84 -8.82 -1.69
N GLN A 29 10.83 -9.11 -2.53
CA GLN A 29 12.20 -8.59 -2.36
C GLN A 29 12.24 -7.06 -2.40
N ARG A 30 11.47 -6.43 -3.32
CA ARG A 30 11.37 -4.97 -3.41
C ARG A 30 10.77 -4.36 -2.14
N GLU A 31 9.65 -4.91 -1.66
CA GLU A 31 9.00 -4.39 -0.46
C GLU A 31 9.83 -4.65 0.80
N ALA A 32 10.49 -5.81 0.93
CA ALA A 32 11.41 -6.10 2.03
C ALA A 32 12.62 -5.15 2.03
N ASN A 33 13.14 -4.80 0.86
CA ASN A 33 14.19 -3.78 0.74
C ASN A 33 13.67 -2.39 1.12
N ARG A 34 12.48 -2.02 0.63
CA ARG A 34 11.85 -0.73 0.90
C ARG A 34 11.60 -0.51 2.40
N TYR A 35 11.01 -1.49 3.08
CA TYR A 35 10.62 -1.36 4.49
C TYR A 35 11.78 -1.62 5.46
N PHE A 36 12.62 -2.60 5.16
CA PHE A 36 13.61 -3.11 6.11
C PHE A 36 15.07 -2.98 5.63
N GLY A 37 15.27 -2.58 4.37
CA GLY A 37 16.62 -2.48 3.77
C GLY A 37 17.26 -3.84 3.47
N TYR A 38 16.48 -4.92 3.41
CA TYR A 38 17.02 -6.25 3.11
C TYR A 38 17.47 -6.36 1.66
N THR A 39 18.60 -7.02 1.42
CA THR A 39 19.04 -7.33 0.06
C THR A 39 18.18 -8.44 -0.55
N ALA A 40 18.15 -8.54 -1.88
CA ALA A 40 17.44 -9.60 -2.58
C ALA A 40 17.88 -10.99 -2.11
N LYS A 41 19.20 -11.19 -1.96
CA LYS A 41 19.78 -12.46 -1.45
C LYS A 41 19.29 -12.75 -0.03
N LYS A 42 19.43 -11.81 0.90
CA LYS A 42 19.00 -11.98 2.30
C LYS A 42 17.52 -12.33 2.37
N THR A 43 16.67 -11.66 1.57
CA THR A 43 15.23 -11.94 1.53
C THR A 43 14.95 -13.35 1.04
N LEU A 44 15.63 -13.78 -0.04
CA LEU A 44 15.47 -15.14 -0.57
C LEU A 44 15.94 -16.21 0.42
N ASP A 45 17.10 -16.01 1.04
CA ASP A 45 17.66 -16.96 2.01
C ASP A 45 16.71 -17.16 3.20
N MET A 46 16.21 -16.06 3.79
CA MET A 46 15.21 -16.12 4.87
C MET A 46 13.89 -16.76 4.43
N LEU A 47 13.45 -16.46 3.21
CA LEU A 47 12.20 -17.02 2.67
C LEU A 47 12.33 -18.52 2.42
N GLN A 48 13.52 -18.98 1.99
CA GLN A 48 13.83 -20.39 1.83
C GLN A 48 13.79 -21.11 3.18
N GLU A 49 14.37 -20.54 4.22
CA GLU A 49 14.31 -21.09 5.58
C GLU A 49 12.86 -21.17 6.09
N LEU A 50 12.05 -20.12 5.90
CA LEU A 50 10.63 -20.13 6.26
C LEU A 50 9.84 -21.19 5.50
N TYR A 51 10.19 -21.45 4.24
CA TYR A 51 9.58 -22.52 3.45
C TYR A 51 9.96 -23.91 3.98
N GLU A 52 11.24 -24.14 4.33
CA GLU A 52 11.70 -25.40 4.93
C GLU A 52 11.05 -25.66 6.29
N GLU A 53 10.77 -24.60 7.05
CA GLU A 53 9.99 -24.65 8.29
C GLU A 53 8.48 -24.81 8.06
N LYS A 54 8.02 -24.83 6.78
CA LYS A 54 6.63 -24.93 6.33
C LYS A 54 5.75 -23.74 6.74
N LEU A 55 6.34 -22.55 6.91
CA LEU A 55 5.61 -21.36 7.33
C LEU A 55 5.12 -20.51 6.14
N VAL A 56 5.75 -20.65 4.97
CA VAL A 56 5.32 -20.02 3.72
C VAL A 56 5.27 -21.03 2.58
N THR A 57 4.57 -20.69 1.50
CA THR A 57 4.55 -21.50 0.27
C THR A 57 5.85 -21.34 -0.51
N TYR A 58 6.01 -22.06 -1.63
CA TYR A 58 7.24 -22.11 -2.42
C TYR A 58 7.71 -20.68 -2.81
N PRO A 59 8.96 -20.31 -2.48
CA PRO A 59 9.40 -18.93 -2.58
C PRO A 59 9.77 -18.45 -3.99
N ARG A 60 10.18 -19.37 -4.87
CA ARG A 60 10.65 -19.02 -6.23
C ARG A 60 9.50 -19.09 -7.22
N THR A 61 8.55 -18.19 -7.07
CA THR A 61 7.41 -18.05 -7.97
C THR A 61 7.39 -16.69 -8.63
N ASP A 62 6.90 -16.63 -9.85
CA ASP A 62 6.61 -15.42 -10.63
C ASP A 62 5.12 -15.06 -10.60
N SER A 63 4.28 -15.92 -10.03
CA SER A 63 2.84 -15.69 -9.93
C SER A 63 2.48 -14.78 -8.75
N GLN A 64 1.54 -13.88 -8.99
CA GLN A 64 0.91 -13.00 -7.99
C GLN A 64 -0.54 -13.40 -7.72
N PHE A 65 -0.92 -14.62 -8.11
CA PHE A 65 -2.28 -15.15 -8.01
C PHE A 65 -2.26 -16.56 -7.44
N VAL A 66 -3.44 -17.03 -7.07
CA VAL A 66 -3.71 -18.42 -6.69
C VAL A 66 -4.69 -19.05 -7.67
N THR A 67 -4.79 -20.38 -7.67
CA THR A 67 -5.74 -21.15 -8.44
C THR A 67 -7.08 -21.27 -7.71
N GLU A 68 -8.13 -21.63 -8.45
CA GLU A 68 -9.49 -21.74 -7.90
C GLU A 68 -9.62 -22.82 -6.80
N ASP A 69 -8.86 -23.91 -6.91
CA ASP A 69 -8.82 -24.99 -5.89
C ASP A 69 -8.25 -24.51 -4.54
N MET A 70 -7.54 -23.39 -4.52
CA MET A 70 -7.03 -22.78 -3.28
C MET A 70 -8.02 -21.83 -2.60
N ARG A 71 -9.21 -21.61 -3.16
CA ARG A 71 -10.21 -20.69 -2.63
C ARG A 71 -10.46 -20.87 -1.15
N ASP A 72 -10.85 -22.07 -0.76
CA ASP A 72 -11.20 -22.40 0.62
C ASP A 72 -10.01 -22.24 1.56
N THR A 73 -8.81 -22.59 1.09
CA THR A 73 -7.56 -22.41 1.85
C THR A 73 -7.26 -20.92 2.08
N VAL A 74 -7.41 -20.09 1.06
CA VAL A 74 -7.18 -18.65 1.18
C VAL A 74 -8.21 -18.01 2.11
N GLU A 75 -9.48 -18.43 2.01
CA GLU A 75 -10.55 -17.94 2.89
C GLU A 75 -10.28 -18.29 4.35
N GLU A 76 -9.88 -19.53 4.63
CA GLU A 76 -9.48 -19.96 5.95
C GLU A 76 -8.28 -19.16 6.48
N LEU A 77 -7.25 -18.95 5.66
CA LEU A 77 -6.07 -18.17 6.03
C LEU A 77 -6.42 -16.73 6.38
N VAL A 78 -7.20 -16.05 5.52
CA VAL A 78 -7.65 -14.67 5.78
C VAL A 78 -8.40 -14.59 7.11
N GLY A 79 -9.30 -15.54 7.39
CA GLY A 79 -10.03 -15.59 8.65
C GLY A 79 -9.15 -15.80 9.89
N LYS A 80 -7.96 -16.40 9.71
CA LYS A 80 -7.00 -16.65 10.80
C LYS A 80 -5.91 -15.60 10.94
N MET A 81 -5.83 -14.60 10.04
CA MET A 81 -4.82 -13.53 10.13
C MET A 81 -4.81 -12.75 11.45
N PRO A 82 -5.92 -12.59 12.19
CA PRO A 82 -5.89 -11.98 13.53
C PRO A 82 -4.87 -12.59 14.49
N VAL A 83 -4.56 -13.88 14.34
CA VAL A 83 -3.57 -14.59 15.16
C VAL A 83 -2.15 -14.09 14.86
N LEU A 84 -1.83 -13.85 13.59
CA LEU A 84 -0.49 -13.44 13.13
C LEU A 84 -0.29 -11.93 13.12
N LEU A 85 -1.37 -11.17 12.94
CA LEU A 85 -1.36 -9.71 12.86
C LEU A 85 -2.38 -9.09 13.81
N PRO A 86 -2.22 -9.25 15.14
CA PRO A 86 -3.23 -8.82 16.13
C PRO A 86 -3.42 -7.30 16.21
N PHE A 87 -2.54 -6.52 15.58
CA PHE A 87 -2.62 -5.07 15.54
C PHE A 87 -3.57 -4.52 14.45
N LEU A 88 -4.12 -5.39 13.58
CA LEU A 88 -5.08 -4.99 12.56
C LEU A 88 -6.51 -4.96 13.13
N ASP A 89 -7.27 -3.95 12.78
CA ASP A 89 -8.72 -3.88 13.07
C ASP A 89 -9.51 -4.61 11.98
N TYR A 90 -9.75 -5.89 12.20
CA TYR A 90 -10.46 -6.76 11.25
C TYR A 90 -11.95 -6.44 11.12
N GLY A 91 -12.54 -5.75 12.10
CA GLY A 91 -13.94 -5.33 12.04
C GLY A 91 -14.26 -4.34 10.92
N GLN A 92 -13.23 -3.65 10.43
CA GLN A 92 -13.35 -2.68 9.33
C GLN A 92 -12.79 -3.19 8.00
N LEU A 93 -12.26 -4.41 7.95
CA LEU A 93 -11.67 -4.99 6.76
C LEU A 93 -12.65 -5.94 6.09
N GLY A 94 -13.26 -5.50 4.99
CA GLY A 94 -13.99 -6.40 4.08
C GLY A 94 -13.02 -7.23 3.23
N HIS A 95 -13.44 -8.42 2.83
CA HIS A 95 -12.61 -9.34 2.05
C HIS A 95 -13.30 -9.76 0.76
N ASN A 96 -12.53 -9.80 -0.34
CA ASN A 96 -12.95 -10.32 -1.63
C ASN A 96 -11.86 -11.23 -2.22
N ILE A 97 -11.96 -12.51 -1.91
CA ILE A 97 -10.97 -13.53 -2.29
C ILE A 97 -10.92 -13.75 -3.81
N THR A 98 -12.02 -13.52 -4.53
CA THR A 98 -12.06 -13.67 -5.99
C THR A 98 -11.01 -12.82 -6.71
N ARG A 99 -10.54 -11.73 -6.11
CA ARG A 99 -9.53 -10.84 -6.69
C ARG A 99 -8.16 -11.48 -6.85
N VAL A 100 -7.81 -12.40 -5.97
CA VAL A 100 -6.50 -13.07 -5.97
C VAL A 100 -6.51 -14.37 -6.75
N ILE A 101 -7.66 -14.82 -7.24
CA ILE A 101 -7.82 -16.06 -7.98
C ILE A 101 -7.71 -15.81 -9.49
N ASN A 102 -6.76 -16.47 -10.15
CA ASN A 102 -6.63 -16.45 -11.60
C ASN A 102 -5.82 -17.63 -12.11
N ASN A 103 -6.50 -18.73 -12.52
CA ASN A 103 -5.84 -19.94 -13.01
C ASN A 103 -4.92 -19.69 -14.21
N ALA A 104 -5.28 -18.76 -15.09
CA ALA A 104 -4.48 -18.47 -16.30
C ALA A 104 -3.15 -17.75 -16.00
N LYS A 105 -2.98 -17.22 -14.78
CA LYS A 105 -1.77 -16.51 -14.34
C LYS A 105 -0.97 -17.29 -13.29
N VAL A 106 -1.28 -18.54 -13.09
CA VAL A 106 -0.52 -19.47 -12.26
C VAL A 106 0.02 -20.55 -13.18
N SER A 107 1.34 -20.63 -13.30
CA SER A 107 2.03 -21.66 -14.08
C SER A 107 2.32 -22.86 -13.20
N ASP A 108 3.53 -22.96 -12.66
CA ASP A 108 3.98 -24.09 -11.83
C ASP A 108 3.69 -23.88 -10.35
N HIS A 109 3.76 -22.64 -9.89
CA HIS A 109 3.58 -22.29 -8.48
C HIS A 109 2.71 -21.03 -8.36
N HIS A 110 1.83 -21.03 -7.36
CA HIS A 110 1.02 -19.85 -7.02
C HIS A 110 1.85 -18.82 -6.21
N ALA A 111 1.24 -17.68 -5.93
CA ALA A 111 1.83 -16.60 -5.14
C ALA A 111 2.34 -17.06 -3.76
N ILE A 112 3.24 -16.28 -3.18
CA ILE A 112 3.77 -16.52 -1.83
C ILE A 112 2.69 -16.20 -0.79
N LEU A 113 2.35 -17.19 0.02
CA LEU A 113 1.34 -17.12 1.07
C LEU A 113 1.88 -17.68 2.40
N PRO A 114 1.33 -17.25 3.55
CA PRO A 114 1.51 -17.98 4.79
C PRO A 114 0.81 -19.34 4.68
N THR A 115 1.21 -20.30 5.50
CA THR A 115 0.59 -21.63 5.57
C THR A 115 -0.31 -21.76 6.82
N LYS A 116 -1.03 -22.87 6.92
CA LYS A 116 -1.79 -23.22 8.13
C LYS A 116 -0.86 -23.47 9.31
N GLU A 117 0.29 -24.08 9.07
CA GLU A 117 1.33 -24.30 10.07
C GLU A 117 1.85 -22.99 10.67
N ALA A 118 1.96 -21.94 9.87
CA ALA A 118 2.34 -20.62 10.38
C ALA A 118 1.32 -20.06 11.38
N VAL A 119 0.04 -20.30 11.13
CA VAL A 119 -1.04 -19.88 12.05
C VAL A 119 -1.02 -20.72 13.33
N GLU A 120 -0.79 -22.03 13.23
CA GLU A 120 -0.78 -22.94 14.36
C GLU A 120 0.44 -22.74 15.27
N LYS A 121 1.63 -22.61 14.69
CA LYS A 121 2.89 -22.37 15.43
C LYS A 121 3.02 -20.93 15.93
N GLY A 122 2.38 -20.00 15.23
CA GLY A 122 2.64 -18.56 15.42
C GLY A 122 3.99 -18.13 14.87
N ILE A 123 4.33 -16.85 15.07
CA ILE A 123 5.57 -16.24 14.59
C ILE A 123 6.44 -15.69 15.74
N SER A 124 6.11 -16.01 16.99
CA SER A 124 6.77 -15.45 18.17
C SER A 124 8.23 -15.88 18.29
N ASP A 125 8.53 -17.13 17.95
CA ASP A 125 9.84 -17.74 18.08
C ASP A 125 10.80 -17.44 16.93
N LEU A 126 10.30 -16.75 15.91
CA LEU A 126 11.11 -16.34 14.77
C LEU A 126 12.08 -15.20 15.15
N THR A 127 13.24 -15.18 14.51
CA THR A 127 14.14 -14.02 14.58
C THR A 127 13.43 -12.75 14.10
N ALA A 128 13.87 -11.59 14.57
CA ALA A 128 13.24 -10.32 14.21
C ALA A 128 13.10 -10.11 12.68
N ASP A 129 14.12 -10.48 11.92
CA ASP A 129 14.13 -10.34 10.47
C ASP A 129 13.15 -11.30 9.78
N LYS A 130 13.10 -12.58 10.19
CA LYS A 130 12.13 -13.56 9.69
C LYS A 130 10.69 -13.14 10.07
N LYS A 131 10.51 -12.65 11.30
CA LYS A 131 9.21 -12.15 11.77
C LYS A 131 8.72 -10.97 10.92
N ASN A 132 9.59 -10.02 10.62
CA ASN A 132 9.28 -8.89 9.74
C ASN A 132 8.86 -9.36 8.35
N LEU A 133 9.59 -10.31 7.76
CA LEU A 133 9.27 -10.86 6.45
C LEU A 133 7.94 -11.63 6.47
N MET A 134 7.71 -12.42 7.50
CA MET A 134 6.46 -13.16 7.68
C MET A 134 5.26 -12.23 7.83
N MET A 135 5.38 -11.18 8.66
CA MET A 135 4.33 -10.17 8.80
C MET A 135 4.06 -9.42 7.49
N LEU A 136 5.09 -9.19 6.67
CA LEU A 136 4.94 -8.56 5.36
C LEU A 136 4.13 -9.46 4.40
N VAL A 137 4.39 -10.76 4.37
CA VAL A 137 3.61 -11.74 3.58
C VAL A 137 2.16 -11.81 4.06
N CYS A 138 1.94 -11.92 5.37
CA CYS A 138 0.60 -11.97 5.96
C CYS A 138 -0.20 -10.69 5.67
N GLN A 139 0.41 -9.54 5.85
CA GLN A 139 -0.21 -8.25 5.58
C GLN A 139 -0.60 -8.08 4.11
N GLN A 140 0.23 -8.59 3.18
CA GLN A 140 -0.09 -8.55 1.76
C GLN A 140 -1.30 -9.40 1.41
N LEU A 141 -1.47 -10.55 2.05
CA LEU A 141 -2.67 -11.38 1.88
C LEU A 141 -3.92 -10.59 2.29
N VAL A 142 -3.89 -9.93 3.45
CA VAL A 142 -5.01 -9.10 3.92
C VAL A 142 -5.29 -7.93 2.98
N GLN A 143 -4.23 -7.27 2.47
CA GLN A 143 -4.42 -6.17 1.52
C GLN A 143 -4.96 -6.64 0.16
N ALA A 144 -4.40 -7.72 -0.39
CA ALA A 144 -4.77 -8.21 -1.72
C ALA A 144 -6.23 -8.70 -1.79
N THR A 145 -6.72 -9.24 -0.68
CA THR A 145 -8.13 -9.64 -0.54
C THR A 145 -9.03 -8.53 -0.03
N GLY A 146 -8.49 -7.38 0.36
CA GLY A 146 -9.23 -6.27 0.93
C GLY A 146 -10.16 -5.57 -0.05
N GLU A 147 -11.00 -4.68 0.46
CA GLU A 147 -11.86 -3.83 -0.34
C GLU A 147 -11.10 -2.67 -0.97
N GLU A 148 -11.71 -2.01 -1.93
CA GLU A 148 -11.17 -0.85 -2.61
C GLU A 148 -11.01 0.34 -1.66
N TYR A 149 -9.92 1.09 -1.82
CA TYR A 149 -9.81 2.41 -1.22
C TYR A 149 -10.65 3.40 -2.04
N GLN A 150 -11.60 4.07 -1.40
CA GLN A 150 -12.43 5.09 -2.03
C GLN A 150 -12.16 6.44 -1.40
N TYR A 151 -12.01 7.46 -2.23
CA TYR A 151 -11.75 8.82 -1.79
C TYR A 151 -12.42 9.86 -2.69
N GLU A 152 -12.74 10.99 -2.12
CA GLU A 152 -13.15 12.17 -2.86
C GLU A 152 -11.90 13.02 -3.14
N GLN A 153 -11.66 13.29 -4.41
CA GLN A 153 -10.62 14.21 -4.84
C GLN A 153 -11.25 15.56 -5.18
N THR A 154 -10.70 16.60 -4.60
CA THR A 154 -11.09 17.99 -4.90
C THR A 154 -9.90 18.68 -5.57
N ASP A 155 -10.10 19.13 -6.80
CA ASP A 155 -9.16 19.95 -7.55
C ASP A 155 -9.69 21.38 -7.59
N ILE A 156 -8.90 22.33 -7.08
CA ILE A 156 -9.21 23.76 -7.08
C ILE A 156 -8.24 24.47 -7.99
N MET A 157 -8.74 25.30 -8.88
CA MET A 157 -7.95 26.21 -9.69
C MET A 157 -8.37 27.65 -9.37
N VAL A 158 -7.40 28.46 -8.97
CA VAL A 158 -7.58 29.90 -8.65
C VAL A 158 -6.75 30.73 -9.61
N LYS A 159 -7.39 31.70 -10.25
CA LYS A 159 -6.71 32.67 -11.12
C LYS A 159 -6.48 33.97 -10.36
N CYS A 160 -5.22 34.40 -10.28
CA CYS A 160 -4.84 35.66 -9.66
C CYS A 160 -3.85 36.42 -10.55
N GLN A 161 -4.21 37.61 -10.99
CA GLN A 161 -3.38 38.49 -11.84
C GLN A 161 -2.78 37.80 -13.09
N GLY A 162 -3.56 36.91 -13.73
CA GLY A 162 -3.14 36.18 -14.92
C GLY A 162 -2.34 34.90 -14.65
N HIS A 163 -2.09 34.57 -13.40
CA HIS A 163 -1.44 33.35 -13.00
C HIS A 163 -2.46 32.32 -12.47
N ASP A 164 -2.23 31.06 -12.80
CA ASP A 164 -3.03 29.93 -12.33
C ASP A 164 -2.37 29.28 -11.12
N PHE A 165 -3.12 29.13 -10.03
CA PHE A 165 -2.75 28.40 -8.83
C PHE A 165 -3.63 27.18 -8.70
N THR A 166 -3.05 26.02 -8.49
CA THR A 166 -3.78 24.77 -8.33
C THR A 166 -3.55 24.16 -6.96
N ALA A 167 -4.62 23.63 -6.37
CA ALA A 167 -4.55 22.85 -5.15
C ALA A 167 -5.34 21.55 -5.33
N ARG A 168 -4.79 20.44 -4.84
CA ARG A 168 -5.44 19.13 -4.87
C ARG A 168 -5.52 18.58 -3.46
N GLY A 169 -6.73 18.18 -3.06
CA GLY A 169 -6.98 17.50 -1.80
C GLY A 169 -7.62 16.13 -2.04
N LYS A 170 -7.42 15.22 -1.10
CA LYS A 170 -8.05 13.91 -1.08
C LYS A 170 -8.65 13.69 0.30
N VAL A 171 -9.91 13.28 0.35
CA VAL A 171 -10.59 12.90 1.60
C VAL A 171 -11.00 11.43 1.50
N PRO A 172 -10.49 10.55 2.37
CA PRO A 172 -10.88 9.15 2.41
C PRO A 172 -12.39 9.02 2.69
N VAL A 173 -13.09 8.23 1.88
CA VAL A 173 -14.48 7.81 2.12
C VAL A 173 -14.51 6.41 2.71
N GLN A 174 -13.67 5.52 2.18
CA GLN A 174 -13.51 4.15 2.65
C GLN A 174 -12.03 3.78 2.58
N MET A 175 -11.44 3.42 3.72
CA MET A 175 -10.01 3.08 3.78
C MET A 175 -9.68 1.78 3.05
N GLY A 176 -10.59 0.80 3.05
CA GLY A 176 -10.40 -0.47 2.38
C GLY A 176 -9.03 -1.10 2.71
N PHE A 177 -8.36 -1.67 1.71
CA PHE A 177 -7.05 -2.31 1.87
C PHE A 177 -5.97 -1.41 2.48
N LYS A 178 -6.07 -0.08 2.30
CA LYS A 178 -5.07 0.85 2.87
C LYS A 178 -5.06 0.86 4.40
N ALA A 179 -6.18 0.52 5.05
CA ALA A 179 -6.22 0.42 6.51
C ALA A 179 -5.19 -0.59 7.04
N ALA A 180 -5.14 -1.78 6.45
CA ALA A 180 -4.15 -2.80 6.81
C ALA A 180 -2.71 -2.34 6.53
N GLY A 181 -2.48 -1.71 5.37
CA GLY A 181 -1.15 -1.19 5.01
C GLY A 181 -0.66 -0.09 5.95
N ASN A 182 -1.53 0.82 6.36
CA ASN A 182 -1.19 1.89 7.29
C ASN A 182 -0.92 1.35 8.70
N ALA A 183 -1.74 0.43 9.20
CA ALA A 183 -1.52 -0.22 10.48
C ALA A 183 -0.17 -0.98 10.51
N PHE A 184 0.16 -1.71 9.43
CA PHE A 184 1.45 -2.39 9.28
C PHE A 184 2.62 -1.40 9.32
N LYS A 185 2.55 -0.30 8.56
CA LYS A 185 3.60 0.72 8.57
C LYS A 185 3.81 1.30 9.95
N ASN A 186 2.74 1.65 10.64
CA ASN A 186 2.81 2.23 11.99
C ASN A 186 3.42 1.28 13.03
N GLN A 187 3.16 -0.04 12.89
CA GLN A 187 3.60 -1.05 13.84
C GLN A 187 5.00 -1.59 13.55
N CYS A 188 5.32 -1.84 12.28
CA CYS A 188 6.46 -2.65 11.89
C CYS A 188 7.60 -1.85 11.26
N VAL A 189 7.31 -0.64 10.76
CA VAL A 189 8.31 0.15 10.05
C VAL A 189 8.78 1.29 10.93
N LYS A 190 10.07 1.29 11.27
CA LYS A 190 10.68 2.46 11.93
C LYS A 190 10.60 3.63 10.95
N ALA A 191 9.96 4.72 11.39
CA ALA A 191 9.82 5.92 10.59
C ALA A 191 11.19 6.35 10.02
N LYS A 192 11.35 6.22 8.69
CA LYS A 192 12.46 6.89 8.00
C LYS A 192 12.05 8.37 7.86
N PRO A 193 12.91 9.32 8.24
CA PRO A 193 12.57 10.75 8.22
C PRO A 193 12.24 11.32 6.83
N GLU A 194 12.44 10.58 5.75
CA GLU A 194 12.44 11.09 4.38
C GLU A 194 11.37 10.51 3.44
N GLU A 195 10.56 9.55 3.85
CA GLU A 195 9.38 9.25 3.06
C GLU A 195 8.28 10.22 3.51
N GLU A 196 8.14 11.32 2.74
CA GLU A 196 6.91 12.08 2.72
C GLU A 196 5.77 11.08 2.48
N THR A 197 5.18 10.59 3.56
CA THR A 197 3.80 10.14 3.46
C THR A 197 3.11 11.28 2.73
N GLU A 198 2.56 11.05 1.54
CA GLU A 198 1.67 12.01 0.91
C GLU A 198 0.73 12.46 2.04
N LYS A 199 1.01 13.62 2.61
CA LYS A 199 0.10 14.24 3.57
C LYS A 199 -1.15 14.42 2.74
N GLU A 200 -2.15 13.56 2.98
CA GLU A 200 -3.44 13.72 2.36
C GLU A 200 -3.89 15.13 2.73
N THR A 201 -3.64 16.06 1.83
CA THR A 201 -4.00 17.46 2.03
C THR A 201 -5.51 17.48 1.90
N SER A 202 -6.21 17.53 3.04
CA SER A 202 -7.63 17.77 3.01
C SER A 202 -7.85 19.23 2.64
N ILE A 203 -8.52 19.47 1.53
CA ILE A 203 -9.02 20.81 1.21
C ILE A 203 -10.31 20.99 2.03
N PRO A 204 -10.42 22.06 2.85
CA PRO A 204 -11.64 22.32 3.61
C PRO A 204 -12.87 22.38 2.69
N TYR A 205 -14.02 21.96 3.20
CA TYR A 205 -15.30 22.07 2.50
C TYR A 205 -15.72 23.55 2.42
N GLY A 206 -16.49 23.91 1.38
CA GLY A 206 -17.10 25.23 1.25
C GLY A 206 -16.58 26.08 0.11
N TYR A 207 -15.76 25.51 -0.78
CA TYR A 207 -15.37 26.20 -2.01
C TYR A 207 -16.37 25.89 -3.12
N GLU A 208 -16.91 26.97 -3.76
CA GLU A 208 -17.83 26.91 -4.88
C GLU A 208 -17.27 27.63 -6.10
N GLU A 209 -17.72 27.23 -7.29
CA GLU A 209 -17.29 27.88 -8.52
C GLU A 209 -17.69 29.36 -8.54
N GLY A 210 -16.71 30.23 -8.88
CA GLY A 210 -16.94 31.66 -8.92
C GLY A 210 -16.74 32.39 -7.59
N MET A 211 -16.42 31.69 -6.51
CA MET A 211 -16.12 32.30 -5.21
C MET A 211 -14.87 33.18 -5.29
N THR A 212 -14.88 34.31 -4.60
CA THR A 212 -13.71 35.19 -4.50
C THR A 212 -12.96 34.87 -3.20
N LEU A 213 -11.69 34.54 -3.29
CA LEU A 213 -10.83 34.33 -2.12
C LEU A 213 -10.09 35.63 -1.79
N SER A 214 -10.12 36.00 -0.52
CA SER A 214 -9.28 37.08 0.00
C SER A 214 -8.10 36.44 0.73
N PRO A 215 -6.87 36.52 0.19
CA PRO A 215 -5.72 35.93 0.85
C PRO A 215 -5.42 36.71 2.13
N VAL A 216 -5.37 36.00 3.24
CA VAL A 216 -4.96 36.55 4.54
C VAL A 216 -3.45 36.64 4.62
N LYS A 217 -2.74 35.71 3.96
CA LYS A 217 -1.28 35.65 3.94
C LYS A 217 -0.79 34.90 2.69
N ALA A 218 0.26 35.39 2.05
CA ALA A 218 0.97 34.71 0.99
C ALA A 218 2.40 34.41 1.46
N GLU A 219 2.82 33.14 1.38
CA GLU A 219 4.19 32.73 1.69
C GLU A 219 4.82 32.09 0.45
N LYS A 220 6.07 32.46 0.17
CA LYS A 220 6.88 31.83 -0.86
C LYS A 220 7.85 30.86 -0.19
N THR A 221 7.73 29.58 -0.51
CA THR A 221 8.70 28.55 -0.11
C THR A 221 9.54 28.15 -1.32
N VAL A 222 10.83 27.94 -1.09
CA VAL A 222 11.75 27.46 -2.12
C VAL A 222 12.10 26.02 -1.81
N HIS A 223 11.85 25.15 -2.77
CA HIS A 223 12.18 23.74 -2.68
C HIS A 223 13.22 23.40 -3.74
N PHE A 224 14.17 22.56 -3.38
CA PHE A 224 15.17 22.04 -4.31
C PHE A 224 14.85 20.58 -4.60
N THR A 225 14.93 20.18 -5.86
CA THR A 225 14.86 18.78 -6.24
C THR A 225 16.14 18.08 -5.82
N SER A 226 16.02 16.91 -5.21
CA SER A 226 17.15 16.02 -4.98
C SER A 226 17.40 15.12 -6.21
N PRO A 227 18.65 14.74 -6.49
CA PRO A 227 18.93 13.81 -7.57
C PRO A 227 18.23 12.45 -7.29
N PRO A 228 17.87 11.70 -8.35
CA PRO A 228 17.32 10.37 -8.19
C PRO A 228 18.30 9.46 -7.43
N LYS A 229 17.78 8.56 -6.61
CA LYS A 229 18.62 7.59 -5.89
C LYS A 229 19.33 6.70 -6.92
N PRO A 230 20.60 6.27 -6.67
CA PRO A 230 21.28 5.35 -7.55
C PRO A 230 20.51 4.02 -7.65
N PHE A 231 20.58 3.41 -8.83
CA PHE A 231 19.99 2.08 -9.04
C PHE A 231 20.64 1.04 -8.11
N ASN A 232 19.83 0.14 -7.60
CA ASN A 232 20.29 -1.08 -6.95
C ASN A 232 19.81 -2.30 -7.77
N CYS A 233 20.31 -3.50 -7.44
CA CYS A 233 19.98 -4.71 -8.22
C CYS A 233 18.47 -5.03 -8.27
N LEU A 234 17.67 -4.56 -7.31
CA LEU A 234 16.23 -4.76 -7.26
C LEU A 234 15.46 -3.77 -8.16
N LEU A 235 16.04 -2.60 -8.43
CA LEU A 235 15.45 -1.61 -9.33
C LEU A 235 15.81 -1.86 -10.79
N TYR A 236 16.87 -2.62 -11.05
CA TYR A 236 17.33 -2.92 -12.42
C TYR A 236 16.47 -3.97 -13.13
N THR A 237 15.65 -4.73 -12.41
CA THR A 237 14.80 -5.80 -12.92
C THR A 237 13.34 -5.40 -13.12
N SER A 238 13.03 -4.10 -13.09
CA SER A 238 11.68 -3.60 -13.33
C SER A 238 11.56 -3.02 -14.73
N ASP A 239 11.22 -3.85 -15.67
CA ASP A 239 10.53 -3.44 -16.90
C ASP A 239 9.01 -3.57 -16.70
#